data_88c2252e51c717623be2a6602128f874
#
_entry.id   88c2252e51c717623be2a6602128f874
#
_cell.length_a   1.000
_cell.length_b   1.000
_cell.length_c   1.000
_cell.angle_alpha   90.00
_cell.angle_beta   90.00
_cell.angle_gamma   90.00
#
_symmetry.space_group_name_H-M   'P 1'
#
loop_
_entity.id
_entity.type
_entity.pdbx_description
1 polymer ?
#
loop_
_entity_poly.entity_id
_entity_poly.type
_entity_poly.pdbx_seq_one_letter_code
_entity_poly.pdbx_strand_id
1 'polypeptide(L)'
;MIEVIKSPTPVVEKKQWTAFLAGPMNGAPSWQAKAPKVAAQVGIENLTLLNPRKTQRFVTDTYQVNWETFGLRMCDVILFWIPPQAKELKPWRYYAITTRLEMAENLARGHKVIIGIDPEFKNEKGKDMAGIHHLRRMAKYYGVKKIHTSLEDCMKELKAWMERPRKDEEKVHHMFAPMFEPMGKLSCQPKPNTNRNQTLMEHWNQTVAPGDTVYVEGDFGAEEWKPFLNGTIIQK
;
A
#
# COMPACT_ATOMS: atom_id res chain seq x y z
N MET A 1 15.55 10.88 -6.43
CA MET A 1 14.82 11.56 -5.31
C MET A 1 13.84 10.57 -4.69
N ILE A 2 13.71 10.51 -3.35
CA ILE A 2 12.70 9.68 -2.67
C ILE A 2 11.47 10.53 -2.40
N GLU A 3 10.33 10.12 -2.94
CA GLU A 3 9.03 10.74 -2.70
C GLU A 3 8.24 9.92 -1.67
N VAL A 4 7.40 10.58 -0.85
CA VAL A 4 6.53 9.89 0.11
C VAL A 4 5.09 10.36 -0.10
N ILE A 5 4.24 9.44 -0.53
CA ILE A 5 2.79 9.66 -0.65
C ILE A 5 2.13 9.08 0.60
N LYS A 6 1.38 9.92 1.32
CA LYS A 6 0.65 9.51 2.54
C LYS A 6 -0.85 9.56 2.33
N SER A 7 -1.57 8.64 2.96
CA SER A 7 -3.03 8.72 3.02
C SER A 7 -3.47 10.06 3.64
N PRO A 8 -4.46 10.75 3.07
CA PRO A 8 -5.35 10.38 1.97
C PRO A 8 -4.91 10.88 0.57
N THR A 9 -3.67 11.34 0.42
CA THR A 9 -3.18 11.78 -0.90
C THR A 9 -3.36 10.64 -1.91
N PRO A 10 -4.02 10.86 -3.06
CA PRO A 10 -4.22 9.82 -4.05
C PRO A 10 -2.90 9.19 -4.49
N VAL A 11 -2.92 7.87 -4.63
CA VAL A 11 -1.81 7.14 -5.24
C VAL A 11 -1.95 7.30 -6.75
N VAL A 12 -0.93 7.88 -7.37
CA VAL A 12 -0.83 7.99 -8.83
C VAL A 12 0.32 7.12 -9.30
N GLU A 13 0.17 6.53 -10.47
CA GLU A 13 1.26 5.77 -11.08
C GLU A 13 2.47 6.67 -11.32
N LYS A 14 3.64 6.18 -10.97
CA LYS A 14 4.89 6.88 -11.15
C LYS A 14 5.78 6.13 -12.13
N LYS A 15 6.54 6.86 -12.94
CA LYS A 15 7.57 6.27 -13.81
C LYS A 15 8.72 5.65 -13.02
N GLN A 16 8.86 5.96 -11.74
CA GLN A 16 9.86 5.42 -10.82
C GLN A 16 9.30 4.23 -10.03
N TRP A 17 10.19 3.46 -9.42
CA TRP A 17 9.82 2.35 -8.53
C TRP A 17 8.94 2.81 -7.37
N THR A 18 7.94 1.99 -7.05
CA THR A 18 6.97 2.28 -6.00
C THR A 18 6.97 1.15 -4.97
N ALA A 19 7.15 1.48 -3.69
CA ALA A 19 7.09 0.51 -2.60
C ALA A 19 6.05 0.91 -1.54
N PHE A 20 5.22 -0.03 -1.13
CA PHE A 20 4.25 0.16 -0.06
C PHE A 20 4.87 -0.19 1.30
N LEU A 21 4.79 0.72 2.27
CA LEU A 21 5.31 0.54 3.62
C LEU A 21 4.27 -0.17 4.52
N ALA A 22 4.15 -1.48 4.35
CA ALA A 22 3.21 -2.31 5.08
C ALA A 22 3.74 -2.70 6.47
N GLY A 23 2.93 -2.51 7.48
CA GLY A 23 3.30 -2.87 8.85
C GLY A 23 2.47 -2.17 9.91
N PRO A 24 2.60 -2.57 11.18
CA PRO A 24 1.75 -2.06 12.24
C PRO A 24 1.94 -0.56 12.43
N MET A 25 0.84 0.13 12.64
CA MET A 25 0.79 1.56 12.98
C MET A 25 0.40 1.75 14.44
N ASN A 26 -0.66 1.05 14.87
CA ASN A 26 -1.14 1.12 16.25
C ASN A 26 -0.21 0.34 17.18
N GLY A 27 0.25 1.00 18.24
CA GLY A 27 1.18 0.40 19.20
C GLY A 27 2.62 0.28 18.69
N ALA A 28 2.88 0.56 17.42
CA ALA A 28 4.23 0.51 16.83
C ALA A 28 4.99 1.84 17.00
N PRO A 29 6.32 1.80 16.99
CA PRO A 29 7.12 3.00 16.78
C PRO A 29 6.83 3.61 15.40
N SER A 30 7.16 4.88 15.22
CA SER A 30 6.92 5.57 13.92
C SER A 30 7.97 5.18 12.86
N TRP A 31 8.03 3.91 12.52
CA TRP A 31 9.03 3.35 11.61
C TRP A 31 8.83 3.81 10.16
N GLN A 32 7.58 3.98 9.71
CA GLN A 32 7.30 4.49 8.37
C GLN A 32 7.87 5.90 8.14
N ALA A 33 7.94 6.71 9.20
CA ALA A 33 8.57 8.03 9.11
C ALA A 33 10.10 7.97 8.99
N LYS A 34 10.71 6.87 9.46
CA LYS A 34 12.16 6.62 9.34
C LYS A 34 12.54 6.02 7.99
N ALA A 35 11.61 5.31 7.34
CA ALA A 35 11.86 4.56 6.13
C ALA A 35 12.53 5.37 4.99
N PRO A 36 12.09 6.61 4.67
CA PRO A 36 12.73 7.42 3.62
C PRO A 36 14.20 7.73 3.93
N LYS A 37 14.53 8.02 5.20
CA LYS A 37 15.91 8.29 5.62
C LYS A 37 16.77 7.03 5.48
N VAL A 38 16.26 5.88 5.91
CA VAL A 38 16.98 4.60 5.78
C VAL A 38 17.19 4.26 4.31
N ALA A 39 16.18 4.45 3.46
CA ALA A 39 16.31 4.25 2.02
C ALA A 39 17.41 5.13 1.40
N ALA A 40 17.45 6.41 1.76
CA ALA A 40 18.52 7.31 1.31
C ALA A 40 19.91 6.90 1.81
N GLN A 41 20.01 6.46 3.07
CA GLN A 41 21.27 5.99 3.66
C GLN A 41 21.86 4.76 2.96
N VAL A 42 21.02 3.86 2.45
CA VAL A 42 21.47 2.71 1.65
C VAL A 42 21.67 3.05 0.17
N GLY A 43 21.51 4.33 -0.20
CA GLY A 43 21.75 4.82 -1.55
C GLY A 43 20.63 4.45 -2.54
N ILE A 44 19.37 4.42 -2.10
CA ILE A 44 18.22 4.33 -2.99
C ILE A 44 17.92 5.71 -3.56
N GLU A 45 17.74 5.77 -4.86
CA GLU A 45 17.28 6.94 -5.58
C GLU A 45 16.03 6.60 -6.39
N ASN A 46 15.23 7.63 -6.75
CA ASN A 46 14.06 7.49 -7.63
C ASN A 46 13.04 6.43 -7.15
N LEU A 47 12.63 6.55 -5.88
CA LEU A 47 11.66 5.68 -5.23
C LEU A 47 10.46 6.48 -4.72
N THR A 48 9.26 5.99 -4.99
CA THR A 48 8.03 6.45 -4.32
C THR A 48 7.67 5.50 -3.19
N LEU A 49 7.54 6.00 -1.98
CA LEU A 49 7.11 5.26 -0.81
C LEU A 49 5.65 5.57 -0.50
N LEU A 50 4.78 4.56 -0.56
CA LEU A 50 3.39 4.66 -0.15
C LEU A 50 3.30 4.40 1.35
N ASN A 51 2.92 5.42 2.11
CA ASN A 51 2.87 5.36 3.57
C ASN A 51 1.40 5.44 4.04
N PRO A 52 0.84 4.36 4.62
CA PRO A 52 -0.57 4.32 5.02
C PRO A 52 -0.92 5.22 6.21
N ARG A 53 0.06 5.84 6.87
CA ARG A 53 -0.23 6.74 8.00
C ARG A 53 -1.01 7.97 7.55
N LYS A 54 -2.23 8.11 8.11
CA LYS A 54 -3.12 9.23 7.83
C LYS A 54 -2.45 10.56 8.20
N THR A 55 -2.56 11.54 7.30
CA THR A 55 -2.16 12.93 7.57
C THR A 55 -3.30 13.78 8.12
N GLN A 56 -4.54 13.29 7.98
CA GLN A 56 -5.76 13.99 8.38
C GLN A 56 -6.61 13.12 9.31
N ARG A 57 -7.21 13.75 10.34
CA ARG A 57 -8.07 13.04 11.32
C ARG A 57 -9.41 12.56 10.74
N PHE A 58 -9.89 13.21 9.68
CA PHE A 58 -11.24 12.99 9.12
C PHE A 58 -11.30 11.93 8.01
N VAL A 59 -10.21 11.21 7.77
CA VAL A 59 -10.22 10.09 6.81
C VAL A 59 -11.07 8.96 7.38
N THR A 60 -12.14 8.60 6.66
CA THR A 60 -13.00 7.47 7.05
C THR A 60 -12.23 6.15 6.98
N ASP A 61 -12.68 5.16 7.75
CA ASP A 61 -12.03 3.85 7.72
C ASP A 61 -12.21 3.17 6.35
N THR A 62 -13.37 3.34 5.70
CA THR A 62 -13.61 2.85 4.34
C THR A 62 -12.63 3.44 3.35
N TYR A 63 -12.43 4.77 3.37
CA TYR A 63 -11.46 5.40 2.49
C TYR A 63 -10.05 4.89 2.75
N GLN A 64 -9.67 4.73 4.02
CA GLN A 64 -8.36 4.23 4.40
C GLN A 64 -8.11 2.82 3.87
N VAL A 65 -9.07 1.92 4.06
CA VAL A 65 -8.98 0.53 3.56
C VAL A 65 -8.86 0.51 2.04
N ASN A 66 -9.65 1.33 1.34
CA ASN A 66 -9.57 1.43 -0.12
C ASN A 66 -8.20 1.96 -0.57
N TRP A 67 -7.68 3.01 0.08
CA TRP A 67 -6.38 3.59 -0.21
C TRP A 67 -5.25 2.56 -0.01
N GLU A 68 -5.29 1.83 1.11
CA GLU A 68 -4.31 0.78 1.42
C GLU A 68 -4.39 -0.37 0.42
N THR A 69 -5.60 -0.85 0.13
CA THR A 69 -5.82 -1.94 -0.83
C THR A 69 -5.33 -1.54 -2.22
N PHE A 70 -5.66 -0.33 -2.66
CA PHE A 70 -5.18 0.18 -3.94
C PHE A 70 -3.65 0.30 -3.96
N GLY A 71 -3.06 0.92 -2.93
CA GLY A 71 -1.62 1.06 -2.83
C GLY A 71 -0.86 -0.27 -2.82
N LEU A 72 -1.38 -1.28 -2.13
CA LEU A 72 -0.82 -2.64 -2.10
C LEU A 72 -0.84 -3.32 -3.48
N ARG A 73 -1.84 -3.02 -4.31
CA ARG A 73 -1.96 -3.60 -5.66
C ARG A 73 -1.15 -2.86 -6.72
N MET A 74 -1.01 -1.54 -6.56
CA MET A 74 -0.34 -0.68 -7.54
C MET A 74 1.16 -0.54 -7.33
N CYS A 75 1.67 -0.92 -6.17
CA CYS A 75 3.10 -0.83 -5.90
C CYS A 75 3.88 -1.98 -6.56
N ASP A 76 5.09 -1.69 -6.96
CA ASP A 76 6.01 -2.69 -7.51
C ASP A 76 6.51 -3.67 -6.45
N VAL A 77 6.61 -3.22 -5.19
CA VAL A 77 7.09 -4.01 -4.05
C VAL A 77 6.30 -3.66 -2.79
N ILE A 78 5.92 -4.68 -2.03
CA ILE A 78 5.37 -4.49 -0.68
C ILE A 78 6.49 -4.78 0.33
N LEU A 79 6.86 -3.77 1.09
CA LEU A 79 7.84 -3.89 2.16
C LEU A 79 7.11 -4.03 3.49
N PHE A 80 7.07 -5.24 4.04
CA PHE A 80 6.56 -5.52 5.37
C PHE A 80 7.68 -5.36 6.40
N TRP A 81 7.46 -4.46 7.37
CA TRP A 81 8.31 -4.34 8.54
C TRP A 81 7.50 -4.47 9.82
N ILE A 82 7.83 -5.42 10.67
CA ILE A 82 7.18 -5.66 11.96
C ILE A 82 8.18 -5.32 13.09
N PRO A 83 8.16 -4.08 13.61
CA PRO A 83 8.94 -3.69 14.78
C PRO A 83 8.33 -4.27 16.06
N PRO A 84 9.04 -4.21 17.20
CA PRO A 84 8.46 -4.52 18.49
C PRO A 84 7.33 -3.56 18.84
N GLN A 85 6.42 -4.03 19.67
CA GLN A 85 5.34 -3.18 20.21
C GLN A 85 5.95 -2.13 21.15
N ALA A 86 5.69 -0.85 20.86
CA ALA A 86 6.22 0.27 21.64
C ALA A 86 5.20 0.84 22.67
N LYS A 87 3.91 0.57 22.46
CA LYS A 87 2.82 1.04 23.33
C LYS A 87 1.81 -0.06 23.55
N GLU A 88 1.29 -0.15 24.74
CA GLU A 88 0.20 -1.04 25.06
C GLU A 88 -1.03 -0.74 24.19
N LEU A 89 -1.72 -1.79 23.78
CA LEU A 89 -2.95 -1.71 23.03
C LEU A 89 -4.15 -1.99 23.95
N LYS A 90 -5.31 -1.54 23.54
CA LYS A 90 -6.57 -1.92 24.21
C LYS A 90 -6.73 -3.45 24.23
N PRO A 91 -7.33 -4.05 25.27
CA PRO A 91 -7.35 -5.51 25.49
C PRO A 91 -7.89 -6.35 24.33
N TRP A 92 -8.77 -5.78 23.49
CA TRP A 92 -9.34 -6.47 22.30
C TRP A 92 -8.52 -6.31 21.02
N ARG A 93 -7.39 -5.59 21.06
CA ARG A 93 -6.53 -5.39 19.90
C ARG A 93 -5.28 -6.24 20.01
N TYR A 94 -5.02 -7.02 18.97
CA TYR A 94 -3.78 -7.78 18.84
C TYR A 94 -2.77 -7.02 17.99
N TYR A 95 -1.56 -6.85 18.49
CA TYR A 95 -0.50 -6.17 17.79
C TYR A 95 -0.15 -6.85 16.47
N ALA A 96 -0.04 -6.04 15.41
CA ALA A 96 0.30 -6.46 14.05
C ALA A 96 -0.63 -7.54 13.43
N ILE A 97 -1.87 -7.71 13.92
CA ILE A 97 -2.78 -8.75 13.39
C ILE A 97 -3.12 -8.47 11.92
N THR A 98 -3.53 -7.25 11.58
CA THR A 98 -3.88 -6.86 10.20
C THR A 98 -2.67 -7.01 9.28
N THR A 99 -1.50 -6.53 9.70
CA THR A 99 -0.25 -6.70 8.95
C THR A 99 0.06 -8.15 8.61
N ARG A 100 -0.18 -9.08 9.54
CA ARG A 100 0.05 -10.52 9.31
C ARG A 100 -0.95 -11.11 8.32
N LEU A 101 -2.21 -10.66 8.35
CA LEU A 101 -3.25 -11.07 7.39
C LEU A 101 -2.91 -10.53 5.99
N GLU A 102 -2.59 -9.26 5.86
CA GLU A 102 -2.17 -8.63 4.61
C GLU A 102 -0.92 -9.32 4.02
N MET A 103 0.04 -9.65 4.87
CA MET A 103 1.25 -10.36 4.43
C MET A 103 0.91 -11.74 3.86
N ALA A 104 0.05 -12.51 4.54
CA ALA A 104 -0.39 -13.82 4.06
C ALA A 104 -1.14 -13.70 2.73
N GLU A 105 -2.05 -12.74 2.61
CA GLU A 105 -2.82 -12.48 1.39
C GLU A 105 -1.92 -12.11 0.21
N ASN A 106 -1.01 -11.16 0.41
CA ASN A 106 -0.15 -10.68 -0.68
C ASN A 106 0.90 -11.72 -1.10
N LEU A 107 1.39 -12.54 -0.17
CA LEU A 107 2.19 -13.71 -0.50
C LEU A 107 1.42 -14.70 -1.38
N ALA A 108 0.18 -15.04 -1.00
CA ALA A 108 -0.66 -15.97 -1.76
C ALA A 108 -1.03 -15.44 -3.15
N ARG A 109 -1.14 -14.12 -3.32
CA ARG A 109 -1.37 -13.45 -4.61
C ARG A 109 -0.11 -13.37 -5.50
N GLY A 110 1.06 -13.77 -4.99
CA GLY A 110 2.30 -13.72 -5.75
C GLY A 110 2.91 -12.33 -5.90
N HIS A 111 2.49 -11.37 -5.10
CA HIS A 111 3.07 -10.03 -5.11
C HIS A 111 4.56 -10.09 -4.72
N LYS A 112 5.36 -9.18 -5.26
CA LYS A 112 6.74 -9.02 -4.78
C LYS A 112 6.72 -8.47 -3.37
N VAL A 113 7.18 -9.29 -2.43
CA VAL A 113 7.16 -8.98 -0.99
C VAL A 113 8.58 -9.03 -0.45
N ILE A 114 8.96 -8.00 0.33
CA ILE A 114 10.16 -8.00 1.18
C ILE A 114 9.68 -8.01 2.63
N ILE A 115 10.19 -8.93 3.43
CA ILE A 115 9.74 -9.12 4.81
C ILE A 115 10.89 -8.86 5.78
N GLY A 116 10.63 -7.99 6.76
CA GLY A 116 11.46 -7.82 7.93
C GLY A 116 10.65 -7.97 9.23
N ILE A 117 11.24 -8.68 10.17
CA ILE A 117 10.68 -8.87 11.51
C ILE A 117 11.79 -8.57 12.50
N ASP A 118 11.57 -7.56 13.32
CA ASP A 118 12.52 -7.19 14.36
C ASP A 118 12.72 -8.38 15.33
N PRO A 119 13.94 -8.70 15.74
CA PRO A 119 14.20 -9.76 16.71
C PRO A 119 13.48 -9.59 18.05
N GLU A 120 13.20 -8.34 18.42
CA GLU A 120 12.46 -7.99 19.63
C GLU A 120 10.93 -8.08 19.45
N PHE A 121 10.42 -8.49 18.29
CA PHE A 121 9.01 -8.79 18.09
C PHE A 121 8.65 -10.11 18.77
N LYS A 122 8.52 -10.05 20.10
CA LYS A 122 8.24 -11.18 20.98
C LYS A 122 7.05 -10.87 21.89
N ASN A 123 6.49 -11.90 22.48
CA ASN A 123 5.47 -11.74 23.52
C ASN A 123 6.13 -11.38 24.87
N GLU A 124 5.30 -11.11 25.88
CA GLU A 124 5.73 -10.75 27.24
C GLU A 124 6.66 -11.78 27.90
N LYS A 125 6.62 -13.03 27.43
CA LYS A 125 7.49 -14.12 27.90
C LYS A 125 8.78 -14.27 27.08
N GLY A 126 9.09 -13.32 26.21
CA GLY A 126 10.26 -13.37 25.32
C GLY A 126 10.19 -14.43 24.23
N LYS A 127 9.02 -15.06 24.02
CA LYS A 127 8.80 -16.06 22.96
C LYS A 127 8.28 -15.39 21.70
N ASP A 128 8.48 -16.04 20.57
CA ASP A 128 7.89 -15.59 19.30
C ASP A 128 6.38 -15.41 19.40
N MET A 129 5.87 -14.36 18.78
CA MET A 129 4.43 -14.10 18.73
C MET A 129 3.69 -15.24 18.02
N ALA A 130 2.50 -15.57 18.53
CA ALA A 130 1.65 -16.61 17.93
C ALA A 130 1.49 -16.41 16.42
N GLY A 131 1.60 -17.49 15.65
CA GLY A 131 1.47 -17.49 14.19
C GLY A 131 2.73 -17.08 13.40
N ILE A 132 3.77 -16.54 14.02
CA ILE A 132 5.00 -16.15 13.31
C ILE A 132 5.70 -17.33 12.65
N HIS A 133 5.73 -18.47 13.29
CA HIS A 133 6.33 -19.68 12.67
C HIS A 133 5.57 -20.10 11.40
N HIS A 134 4.25 -20.05 11.45
CA HIS A 134 3.42 -20.32 10.27
C HIS A 134 3.71 -19.34 9.14
N LEU A 135 3.76 -18.07 9.48
CA LEU A 135 4.03 -16.99 8.52
C LEU A 135 5.40 -17.12 7.86
N ARG A 136 6.44 -17.50 8.64
CA ARG A 136 7.78 -17.80 8.10
C ARG A 136 7.75 -18.99 7.15
N ARG A 137 6.97 -20.04 7.44
CA ARG A 137 6.80 -21.20 6.54
C ARG A 137 6.07 -20.80 5.26
N MET A 138 5.00 -20.02 5.35
CA MET A 138 4.30 -19.48 4.20
C MET A 138 5.21 -18.62 3.34
N ALA A 139 5.94 -17.69 3.94
CA ALA A 139 6.89 -16.85 3.21
C ALA A 139 7.88 -17.70 2.41
N LYS A 140 8.46 -18.73 3.04
CA LYS A 140 9.35 -19.68 2.36
C LYS A 140 8.65 -20.44 1.23
N TYR A 141 7.43 -20.92 1.46
CA TYR A 141 6.62 -21.64 0.47
C TYR A 141 6.35 -20.78 -0.78
N TYR A 142 6.06 -19.49 -0.58
CA TYR A 142 5.85 -18.52 -1.65
C TYR A 142 7.15 -17.88 -2.19
N GLY A 143 8.30 -18.47 -1.90
CA GLY A 143 9.56 -18.10 -2.52
C GLY A 143 10.31 -16.91 -1.91
N VAL A 144 9.90 -16.42 -0.73
CA VAL A 144 10.69 -15.44 0.01
C VAL A 144 11.97 -16.09 0.51
N LYS A 145 13.09 -15.64 -0.04
CA LYS A 145 14.41 -16.25 0.25
C LYS A 145 14.92 -15.90 1.64
N LYS A 146 14.60 -14.71 2.14
CA LYS A 146 15.12 -14.21 3.41
C LYS A 146 14.06 -13.35 4.12
N ILE A 147 13.95 -13.51 5.43
CA ILE A 147 13.24 -12.58 6.32
C ILE A 147 14.33 -11.81 7.06
N HIS A 148 14.31 -10.49 6.90
CA HIS A 148 15.30 -9.59 7.47
C HIS A 148 15.03 -9.30 8.94
N THR A 149 16.07 -8.88 9.65
CA THR A 149 16.01 -8.53 11.07
C THR A 149 16.18 -7.04 11.32
N SER A 150 16.38 -6.25 10.27
CA SER A 150 16.47 -4.80 10.34
C SER A 150 15.73 -4.14 9.15
N LEU A 151 15.22 -2.93 9.36
CA LEU A 151 14.63 -2.12 8.29
C LEU A 151 15.67 -1.76 7.22
N GLU A 152 16.93 -1.57 7.64
CA GLU A 152 18.04 -1.28 6.74
C GLU A 152 18.28 -2.43 5.76
N ASP A 153 18.28 -3.68 6.23
CA ASP A 153 18.45 -4.85 5.37
C ASP A 153 17.28 -5.02 4.41
N CYS A 154 16.05 -4.70 4.85
CA CYS A 154 14.91 -4.65 3.94
C CYS A 154 15.13 -3.64 2.82
N MET A 155 15.65 -2.45 3.14
CA MET A 155 15.94 -1.42 2.13
C MET A 155 17.09 -1.81 1.21
N LYS A 156 18.11 -2.53 1.71
CA LYS A 156 19.18 -3.10 0.86
C LYS A 156 18.63 -4.12 -0.14
N GLU A 157 17.72 -5.01 0.30
CA GLU A 157 17.03 -5.93 -0.63
C GLU A 157 16.19 -5.18 -1.65
N LEU A 158 15.46 -4.15 -1.23
CA LEU A 158 14.67 -3.30 -2.13
C LEU A 158 15.57 -2.67 -3.19
N LYS A 159 16.72 -2.08 -2.79
CA LYS A 159 17.70 -1.53 -3.72
C LYS A 159 18.16 -2.55 -4.75
N ALA A 160 18.63 -3.71 -4.28
CA ALA A 160 19.10 -4.78 -5.17
C ALA A 160 17.99 -5.29 -6.12
N TRP A 161 16.72 -5.20 -5.69
CA TRP A 161 15.60 -5.55 -6.55
C TRP A 161 15.34 -4.47 -7.61
N MET A 162 15.47 -3.19 -7.27
CA MET A 162 15.30 -2.06 -8.18
C MET A 162 16.39 -1.98 -9.27
N GLU A 163 17.55 -2.57 -9.06
CA GLU A 163 18.64 -2.64 -10.06
C GLU A 163 18.31 -3.59 -11.23
N ARG A 164 17.21 -4.34 -11.15
CA ARG A 164 16.74 -5.19 -12.24
C ARG A 164 16.09 -4.34 -13.33
N PRO A 165 16.22 -4.74 -14.62
CA PRO A 165 15.49 -4.06 -15.67
C PRO A 165 13.99 -4.13 -15.35
N ARG A 166 13.33 -2.98 -15.34
CA ARG A 166 11.87 -2.90 -15.26
C ARG A 166 11.34 -3.45 -16.58
N LYS A 167 10.49 -4.46 -16.53
CA LYS A 167 9.76 -4.86 -17.74
C LYS A 167 8.82 -3.71 -18.07
N ASP A 168 8.96 -3.17 -19.28
CA ASP A 168 7.95 -2.29 -19.88
C ASP A 168 6.74 -3.19 -20.21
N GLU A 169 5.96 -3.53 -19.21
CA GLU A 169 4.67 -4.19 -19.40
C GLU A 169 3.72 -3.14 -19.94
N GLU A 170 2.93 -3.52 -20.95
CA GLU A 170 1.74 -2.82 -21.38
C GLU A 170 1.01 -2.32 -20.14
N LYS A 171 0.75 -1.01 -20.03
CA LYS A 171 0.25 -0.41 -18.81
C LYS A 171 -1.17 -0.86 -18.54
N VAL A 172 -1.27 -1.90 -17.73
CA VAL A 172 -2.54 -2.40 -17.22
C VAL A 172 -2.76 -1.77 -15.85
N HIS A 173 -3.72 -0.86 -15.78
CA HIS A 173 -4.10 -0.22 -14.54
C HIS A 173 -5.20 -1.04 -13.87
N HIS A 174 -5.03 -1.33 -12.58
CA HIS A 174 -6.06 -1.94 -11.76
C HIS A 174 -6.60 -0.90 -10.78
N MET A 175 -7.87 -0.66 -10.81
CA MET A 175 -8.53 0.30 -9.91
C MET A 175 -9.67 -0.36 -9.14
N PHE A 176 -9.90 0.11 -7.92
CA PHE A 176 -11.08 -0.23 -7.12
C PHE A 176 -12.16 0.81 -7.27
N ALA A 177 -13.34 0.36 -7.64
CA ALA A 177 -14.56 1.11 -7.42
C ALA A 177 -15.00 0.96 -5.94
N PRO A 178 -15.60 1.97 -5.31
CA PRO A 178 -16.05 3.21 -5.92
C PRO A 178 -15.14 4.40 -5.58
N MET A 179 -14.36 4.84 -6.51
CA MET A 179 -13.66 6.12 -6.37
C MET A 179 -14.57 7.30 -6.71
N PHE A 180 -15.55 7.07 -7.57
CA PHE A 180 -16.52 8.07 -8.00
C PHE A 180 -17.86 7.87 -7.27
N GLU A 181 -18.39 8.97 -6.72
CA GLU A 181 -19.74 8.99 -6.17
C GLU A 181 -20.74 9.29 -7.30
N PRO A 182 -21.93 8.63 -7.31
CA PRO A 182 -22.96 8.91 -8.30
C PRO A 182 -23.32 10.40 -8.33
N MET A 183 -23.50 10.98 -9.50
CA MET A 183 -24.06 12.31 -9.65
C MET A 183 -25.49 12.30 -9.11
N GLY A 184 -25.74 12.91 -7.97
CA GLY A 184 -27.09 13.19 -7.49
C GLY A 184 -27.62 12.41 -6.28
N LYS A 185 -26.85 11.56 -5.62
CA LYS A 185 -27.26 10.95 -4.34
C LYS A 185 -26.29 11.26 -3.21
N LEU A 186 -26.37 12.48 -2.72
CA LEU A 186 -25.79 12.91 -1.45
C LEU A 186 -26.91 13.23 -0.46
N SER A 187 -27.45 12.20 0.17
CA SER A 187 -28.17 12.39 1.42
C SER A 187 -27.22 11.97 2.55
N CYS A 188 -26.95 12.87 3.46
CA CYS A 188 -26.33 12.70 4.77
C CYS A 188 -24.85 13.05 4.97
N GLN A 189 -24.19 13.83 4.09
CA GLN A 189 -22.91 14.43 4.44
C GLN A 189 -22.85 15.93 4.11
N PRO A 190 -22.05 16.72 4.86
CA PRO A 190 -22.02 18.16 4.68
C PRO A 190 -21.47 18.52 3.31
N LYS A 191 -22.30 19.16 2.49
CA LYS A 191 -22.11 19.74 1.16
C LYS A 191 -21.25 18.91 0.19
N PRO A 192 -21.80 18.47 -0.94
CA PRO A 192 -21.05 17.77 -1.96
C PRO A 192 -19.86 18.63 -2.40
N ASN A 193 -18.67 18.10 -2.20
CA ASN A 193 -17.49 18.71 -2.75
C ASN A 193 -17.48 18.39 -4.24
N THR A 194 -18.15 19.24 -5.03
CA THR A 194 -18.16 19.16 -6.51
C THR A 194 -16.74 19.11 -7.08
N ASN A 195 -15.76 19.62 -6.35
CA ASN A 195 -14.36 19.53 -6.70
C ASN A 195 -13.77 18.12 -6.56
N ARG A 196 -14.34 17.22 -5.73
CA ARG A 196 -13.74 15.90 -5.50
C ARG A 196 -13.76 15.04 -6.75
N ASN A 197 -14.91 14.90 -7.39
CA ASN A 197 -15.04 14.10 -8.61
C ASN A 197 -14.26 14.73 -9.77
N GLN A 198 -14.25 16.06 -9.85
CA GLN A 198 -13.42 16.76 -10.83
C GLN A 198 -11.92 16.50 -10.58
N THR A 199 -11.46 16.59 -9.34
CA THR A 199 -10.07 16.27 -8.97
C THR A 199 -9.73 14.81 -9.27
N LEU A 200 -10.64 13.86 -9.00
CA LEU A 200 -10.45 12.44 -9.33
C LEU A 200 -10.33 12.23 -10.84
N MET A 201 -11.19 12.88 -11.61
CA MET A 201 -11.18 12.82 -13.06
C MET A 201 -9.90 13.42 -13.66
N GLU A 202 -9.46 14.55 -13.13
CA GLU A 202 -8.20 15.18 -13.54
C GLU A 202 -7.00 14.27 -13.24
N HIS A 203 -6.94 13.67 -12.04
CA HIS A 203 -5.90 12.72 -11.67
C HIS A 203 -5.94 11.45 -12.52
N TRP A 204 -7.14 10.91 -12.80
CA TRP A 204 -7.29 9.79 -13.71
C TRP A 204 -6.68 10.11 -15.07
N ASN A 205 -7.11 11.21 -15.69
CA ASN A 205 -6.69 11.59 -17.03
C ASN A 205 -5.21 12.03 -17.13
N GLN A 206 -4.60 12.39 -16.00
CA GLN A 206 -3.16 12.61 -15.91
C GLN A 206 -2.38 11.30 -15.82
N THR A 207 -2.99 10.23 -15.31
CA THR A 207 -2.36 8.94 -15.06
C THR A 207 -2.59 7.96 -16.21
N VAL A 208 -3.82 7.91 -16.71
CA VAL A 208 -4.29 7.01 -17.75
C VAL A 208 -4.21 7.73 -19.10
N ALA A 209 -3.45 7.18 -20.03
CA ALA A 209 -3.42 7.68 -21.40
C ALA A 209 -4.65 7.17 -22.20
N PRO A 210 -5.06 7.85 -23.27
CA PRO A 210 -6.21 7.42 -24.08
C PRO A 210 -6.13 5.99 -24.65
N GLY A 211 -4.91 5.45 -24.80
CA GLY A 211 -4.68 4.10 -25.30
C GLY A 211 -4.50 3.01 -24.23
N ASP A 212 -4.51 3.39 -22.95
CA ASP A 212 -4.31 2.45 -21.85
C ASP A 212 -5.56 1.57 -21.61
N THR A 213 -5.37 0.41 -20.99
CA THR A 213 -6.45 -0.46 -20.52
C THR A 213 -6.55 -0.40 -19.00
N VAL A 214 -7.74 -0.13 -18.49
CA VAL A 214 -8.01 -0.01 -17.05
C VAL A 214 -9.00 -1.08 -16.62
N TYR A 215 -8.58 -1.97 -15.73
CA TYR A 215 -9.46 -2.94 -15.09
C TYR A 215 -9.99 -2.34 -13.79
N VAL A 216 -11.31 -2.22 -13.69
CA VAL A 216 -12.00 -1.75 -12.50
C VAL A 216 -12.66 -2.91 -11.80
N GLU A 217 -12.25 -3.21 -10.57
CA GLU A 217 -12.86 -4.24 -9.73
C GLU A 217 -13.93 -3.60 -8.83
N GLY A 218 -15.13 -4.21 -8.81
CA GLY A 218 -16.24 -3.77 -8.01
C GLY A 218 -17.23 -2.89 -8.78
N ASP A 219 -18.22 -2.36 -8.09
CA ASP A 219 -19.22 -1.47 -8.67
C ASP A 219 -18.58 -0.11 -8.96
N PHE A 220 -18.40 0.20 -10.23
CA PHE A 220 -17.91 1.50 -10.67
C PHE A 220 -18.86 2.64 -10.27
N GLY A 221 -20.13 2.31 -10.02
CA GLY A 221 -21.17 3.20 -9.44
C GLY A 221 -21.50 4.44 -10.27
N ALA A 222 -20.77 4.69 -11.33
CA ALA A 222 -20.72 5.96 -12.01
C ALA A 222 -20.44 5.79 -13.52
N GLU A 223 -21.24 4.96 -14.19
CA GLU A 223 -21.22 4.77 -15.65
C GLU A 223 -21.21 6.12 -16.41
N GLU A 224 -21.85 7.11 -15.83
CA GLU A 224 -21.93 8.47 -16.35
C GLU A 224 -20.58 9.20 -16.44
N TRP A 225 -19.58 8.76 -15.69
CA TRP A 225 -18.22 9.35 -15.73
C TRP A 225 -17.32 8.74 -16.80
N LYS A 226 -17.61 7.53 -17.26
CA LYS A 226 -16.81 6.83 -18.26
C LYS A 226 -16.44 7.66 -19.49
N PRO A 227 -17.38 8.46 -20.07
CA PRO A 227 -17.07 9.27 -21.24
C PRO A 227 -16.02 10.36 -21.01
N PHE A 228 -15.77 10.72 -19.75
CA PHE A 228 -14.81 11.77 -19.38
C PHE A 228 -13.46 11.24 -18.94
N LEU A 229 -13.29 9.92 -18.92
CA LEU A 229 -12.08 9.24 -18.46
C LEU A 229 -11.29 8.69 -19.64
N ASN A 230 -9.97 8.88 -19.61
CA ASN A 230 -9.07 8.28 -20.58
C ASN A 230 -9.00 6.75 -20.42
N GLY A 231 -8.65 6.06 -21.50
CA GLY A 231 -8.41 4.62 -21.53
C GLY A 231 -9.65 3.78 -21.80
N THR A 232 -9.40 2.50 -22.05
CA THR A 232 -10.47 1.49 -22.19
C THR A 232 -10.77 0.91 -20.82
N ILE A 233 -11.96 1.16 -20.29
CA ILE A 233 -12.39 0.71 -18.95
C ILE A 233 -13.06 -0.65 -19.07
N ILE A 234 -12.49 -1.66 -18.42
CA ILE A 234 -13.03 -3.01 -18.32
C ILE A 234 -13.43 -3.28 -16.87
N GLN A 235 -14.72 -3.43 -16.65
CA GLN A 235 -15.25 -3.78 -15.33
C GLN A 235 -15.21 -5.30 -15.14
N LYS A 236 -14.71 -5.74 -13.99
CA LYS A 236 -14.67 -7.16 -13.59
C LYS A 236 -15.66 -7.44 -12.47
#